data_836e27039004d0752550595f8d1cbbeb
#
_entry.id   836e27039004d0752550595f8d1cbbeb
#
_cell.length_a   1.000
_cell.length_b   1.000
_cell.length_c   1.000
_cell.angle_alpha   90.00
_cell.angle_beta   90.00
_cell.angle_gamma   90.00
#
_symmetry.space_group_name_H-M   'P 1'
#
loop_
_entity.id
_entity.type
_entity.pdbx_description
1 polymer ?
#
loop_
_entity_poly.entity_id
_entity_poly.type
_entity_poly.pdbx_seq_one_letter_code
_entity_poly.pdbx_strand_id
1 'polypeptide(L)'
;QVNFLDTSNSLWKRIPSGNSFNYPIDYWMLILGHDKASGRIDFLTRWAPNSYCHYHRHLGETTSVVIEGEHHLHCESTTETYTKVRRPGSVSRAPAGDFHMEKGGPNGSLLFFSMECKDKYAFEILDASGGVIAALKCSDFVAGTY
;
A
#
# COMPACT_ATOMS: atom_id res chain seq x y z
N GLN A 1 7.55 -17.69 -17.58
CA GLN A 1 8.01 -16.46 -16.93
C GLN A 1 6.79 -15.75 -16.34
N VAL A 2 6.76 -15.55 -15.03
CA VAL A 2 5.66 -14.81 -14.40
C VAL A 2 5.88 -13.33 -14.68
N ASN A 3 4.94 -12.71 -15.37
CA ASN A 3 4.95 -11.27 -15.55
C ASN A 3 4.23 -10.63 -14.35
N PHE A 4 4.98 -10.14 -13.39
CA PHE A 4 4.42 -9.50 -12.19
C PHE A 4 3.68 -8.19 -12.46
N LEU A 5 3.82 -7.62 -13.65
CA LEU A 5 3.04 -6.46 -14.08
C LEU A 5 1.71 -6.85 -14.73
N ASP A 6 1.53 -8.12 -15.07
CA ASP A 6 0.28 -8.60 -15.66
C ASP A 6 -0.78 -8.77 -14.56
N THR A 7 -1.65 -7.80 -14.45
CA THR A 7 -2.78 -7.79 -13.52
C THR A 7 -4.04 -8.45 -14.08
N SER A 8 -3.96 -9.11 -15.22
CA SER A 8 -5.08 -9.89 -15.78
C SER A 8 -5.37 -11.16 -14.98
N ASN A 9 -4.41 -11.62 -14.18
CA ASN A 9 -4.59 -12.75 -13.29
C ASN A 9 -5.63 -12.40 -12.21
N SER A 10 -6.59 -13.31 -12.00
CA SER A 10 -7.69 -13.17 -11.02
C SER A 10 -7.24 -13.06 -9.55
N LEU A 11 -5.97 -13.38 -9.25
CA LEU A 11 -5.39 -13.20 -7.91
C LEU A 11 -5.09 -11.73 -7.60
N TRP A 12 -4.92 -10.90 -8.61
CA TRP A 12 -4.80 -9.46 -8.43
C TRP A 12 -6.17 -8.83 -8.19
N LYS A 13 -6.26 -8.02 -7.17
CA LYS A 13 -7.45 -7.24 -6.88
C LYS A 13 -7.21 -5.76 -7.15
N ARG A 14 -7.97 -5.20 -8.07
CA ARG A 14 -7.92 -3.77 -8.40
C ARG A 14 -8.74 -2.96 -7.40
N ILE A 15 -8.17 -1.84 -7.00
CA ILE A 15 -8.83 -0.86 -6.14
C ILE A 15 -8.90 0.45 -6.93
N PRO A 16 -10.02 0.72 -7.60
CA PRO A 16 -10.16 1.90 -8.44
C PRO A 16 -10.49 3.14 -7.62
N SER A 17 -10.31 4.29 -8.25
CA SER A 17 -10.74 5.57 -7.72
C SER A 17 -12.25 5.59 -7.48
N GLY A 18 -12.64 5.96 -6.28
CA GLY A 18 -14.03 6.28 -5.93
C GLY A 18 -14.31 7.78 -6.01
N ASN A 19 -15.58 8.16 -5.89
CA ASN A 19 -16.00 9.56 -5.92
C ASN A 19 -15.71 10.32 -4.60
N SER A 20 -15.16 9.62 -3.61
CA SER A 20 -14.95 10.19 -2.26
C SER A 20 -13.62 10.92 -2.09
N PHE A 21 -12.75 10.91 -3.11
CA PHE A 21 -11.40 11.48 -3.03
C PHE A 21 -11.13 12.41 -4.20
N ASN A 22 -10.39 13.49 -3.93
CA ASN A 22 -10.05 14.53 -4.93
C ASN A 22 -8.80 14.19 -5.76
N TYR A 23 -8.31 12.94 -5.67
CA TYR A 23 -7.13 12.48 -6.38
C TYR A 23 -7.37 11.09 -6.98
N PRO A 24 -6.68 10.72 -8.08
CA PRO A 24 -6.89 9.45 -8.75
C PRO A 24 -6.30 8.30 -7.92
N ILE A 25 -7.16 7.40 -7.45
CA ILE A 25 -6.77 6.16 -6.78
C ILE A 25 -6.90 5.03 -7.79
N ASP A 26 -5.81 4.36 -8.10
CA ASP A 26 -5.82 3.20 -8.98
C ASP A 26 -4.58 2.33 -8.71
N TYR A 27 -4.80 1.21 -8.06
CA TYR A 27 -3.76 0.25 -7.72
C TYR A 27 -4.33 -1.16 -7.59
N TRP A 28 -3.43 -2.14 -7.63
CA TRP A 28 -3.75 -3.56 -7.51
C TRP A 28 -2.97 -4.16 -6.36
N MET A 29 -3.58 -5.12 -5.67
CA MET A 29 -2.94 -5.87 -4.57
C MET A 29 -3.02 -7.36 -4.85
N LEU A 30 -1.96 -8.07 -4.48
CA LEU A 30 -1.85 -9.53 -4.58
C LEU A 30 -1.27 -10.07 -3.27
N ILE A 31 -2.05 -10.86 -2.53
CA ILE A 31 -1.56 -11.54 -1.33
C ILE A 31 -0.70 -12.74 -1.75
N LEU A 32 0.55 -12.76 -1.29
CA LEU A 32 1.49 -13.86 -1.54
C LEU A 32 1.43 -14.92 -0.45
N GLY A 33 1.25 -14.51 0.80
CA GLY A 33 1.22 -15.43 1.91
C GLY A 33 0.84 -14.78 3.23
N HIS A 34 0.40 -15.62 4.16
CA HIS A 34 0.09 -15.22 5.52
C HIS A 34 0.58 -16.29 6.49
N ASP A 35 1.54 -15.94 7.32
CA ASP A 35 1.96 -16.77 8.45
C ASP A 35 1.13 -16.41 9.68
N LYS A 36 0.19 -17.29 10.03
CA LYS A 36 -0.70 -17.09 11.17
C LYS A 36 0.02 -17.09 12.50
N ALA A 37 1.16 -17.78 12.61
CA ALA A 37 1.92 -17.87 13.86
C ALA A 37 2.62 -16.55 14.20
N SER A 38 3.25 -15.92 13.20
CA SER A 38 3.93 -14.62 13.35
C SER A 38 3.01 -13.43 13.09
N GLY A 39 1.87 -13.63 12.42
CA GLY A 39 1.00 -12.57 11.94
C GLY A 39 1.54 -11.85 10.70
N ARG A 40 2.58 -12.38 10.06
CA ARG A 40 3.20 -11.73 8.90
C ARG A 40 2.41 -11.98 7.63
N ILE A 41 2.18 -10.91 6.88
CA ILE A 41 1.53 -10.94 5.58
C ILE A 41 2.52 -10.41 4.56
N ASP A 42 2.74 -11.18 3.49
CA ASP A 42 3.54 -10.79 2.33
C ASP A 42 2.61 -10.52 1.15
N PHE A 43 2.80 -9.38 0.49
CA PHE A 43 1.96 -8.99 -0.63
C PHE A 43 2.71 -8.11 -1.64
N LEU A 44 2.18 -8.08 -2.85
CA LEU A 44 2.59 -7.14 -3.91
C LEU A 44 1.54 -6.07 -4.07
N THR A 45 1.98 -4.87 -4.40
CA THR A 45 1.11 -3.78 -4.83
C THR A 45 1.66 -3.12 -6.08
N ARG A 46 0.80 -2.94 -7.06
CA ARG A 46 1.09 -2.24 -8.31
C ARG A 46 0.26 -0.97 -8.39
N TRP A 47 0.91 0.15 -8.62
CA TRP A 47 0.26 1.43 -8.89
C TRP A 47 0.19 1.71 -10.37
N ALA A 48 -0.95 2.19 -10.83
CA ALA A 48 -1.08 2.75 -12.18
C ALA A 48 -0.24 4.03 -12.31
N PRO A 49 0.13 4.43 -13.54
CA PRO A 49 0.86 5.67 -13.76
C PRO A 49 0.17 6.87 -13.11
N ASN A 50 0.93 7.65 -12.35
CA ASN A 50 0.49 8.88 -11.67
C ASN A 50 -0.72 8.71 -10.74
N SER A 51 -1.00 7.49 -10.30
CA SER A 51 -2.14 7.17 -9.43
C SER A 51 -1.71 6.90 -8.01
N TYR A 52 -2.60 7.20 -7.06
CA TYR A 52 -2.37 7.12 -5.63
C TYR A 52 -3.02 5.87 -5.03
N CYS A 53 -2.61 5.50 -3.82
CA CYS A 53 -3.43 4.73 -2.90
C CYS A 53 -4.22 5.67 -1.97
N HIS A 54 -5.04 5.11 -1.11
CA HIS A 54 -5.68 5.85 -0.03
C HIS A 54 -4.63 6.37 0.96
N TYR A 55 -4.88 7.55 1.53
CA TYR A 55 -4.12 8.03 2.68
C TYR A 55 -4.35 7.06 3.84
N HIS A 56 -3.29 6.47 4.36
CA HIS A 56 -3.43 5.35 5.29
C HIS A 56 -2.31 5.29 6.32
N ARG A 57 -2.58 4.52 7.36
CA ARG A 57 -1.62 4.18 8.41
C ARG A 57 -1.47 2.66 8.45
N HIS A 58 -0.23 2.18 8.41
CA HIS A 58 0.09 0.79 8.71
C HIS A 58 0.06 0.58 10.23
N LEU A 59 -0.67 -0.42 10.71
CA LEU A 59 -0.77 -0.72 12.14
C LEU A 59 0.31 -1.70 12.61
N GLY A 60 1.05 -2.31 11.69
CA GLY A 60 2.20 -3.18 11.95
C GLY A 60 3.47 -2.68 11.29
N GLU A 61 4.61 -3.08 11.83
CA GLU A 61 5.90 -2.83 11.20
C GLU A 61 5.92 -3.39 9.78
N THR A 62 6.38 -2.59 8.84
CA THR A 62 6.30 -2.92 7.41
C THR A 62 7.65 -2.72 6.74
N THR A 63 8.14 -3.75 6.08
CA THR A 63 9.26 -3.67 5.15
C THR A 63 8.73 -3.62 3.73
N SER A 64 9.29 -2.75 2.89
CA SER A 64 8.93 -2.66 1.49
C SER A 64 10.15 -2.55 0.59
N VAL A 65 10.03 -3.11 -0.61
CA VAL A 65 11.05 -3.05 -1.65
C VAL A 65 10.41 -2.61 -2.95
N VAL A 66 10.99 -1.61 -3.60
CA VAL A 66 10.59 -1.22 -4.96
C VAL A 66 11.21 -2.22 -5.94
N ILE A 67 10.36 -2.91 -6.70
CA ILE A 67 10.77 -3.90 -7.70
C ILE A 67 10.92 -3.23 -9.06
N GLU A 68 9.92 -2.47 -9.48
CA GLU A 68 9.88 -1.80 -10.78
C GLU A 68 9.26 -0.42 -10.68
N GLY A 69 9.65 0.44 -11.62
CA GLY A 69 9.11 1.79 -11.76
C GLY A 69 9.67 2.76 -10.74
N GLU A 70 9.02 3.89 -10.64
CA GLU A 70 9.34 4.95 -9.69
C GLU A 70 8.19 5.09 -8.70
N HIS A 71 8.49 5.04 -7.43
CA HIS A 71 7.50 5.10 -6.36
C HIS A 71 7.68 6.35 -5.52
N HIS A 72 6.60 7.08 -5.34
CA HIS A 72 6.60 8.32 -4.56
C HIS A 72 5.90 8.09 -3.23
N LEU A 73 6.58 8.45 -2.16
CA LEU A 73 6.03 8.53 -0.83
C LEU A 73 5.74 10.00 -0.54
N HIS A 74 4.49 10.31 -0.26
CA HIS A 74 4.04 11.65 0.04
C HIS A 74 3.45 11.70 1.44
N CYS A 75 3.99 12.58 2.28
CA CYS A 75 3.51 12.82 3.63
C CYS A 75 3.23 14.30 3.81
N GLU A 76 2.00 14.62 4.18
CA GLU A 76 1.61 15.93 4.65
C GLU A 76 1.22 15.82 6.12
N SER A 77 2.07 16.35 6.98
CA SER A 77 1.70 16.58 8.37
C SER A 77 1.51 18.09 8.60
N THR A 78 0.94 18.43 9.74
CA THR A 78 0.81 19.85 10.14
C THR A 78 2.16 20.56 10.34
N THR A 79 3.25 19.79 10.42
CA THR A 79 4.60 20.28 10.69
C THR A 79 5.57 20.05 9.54
N GLU A 80 5.32 19.04 8.69
CA GLU A 80 6.23 18.68 7.60
C GLU A 80 5.46 18.19 6.37
N THR A 81 5.83 18.69 5.20
CA THR A 81 5.45 18.16 3.91
C THR A 81 6.70 17.66 3.21
N TYR A 82 6.75 16.37 2.87
CA TYR A 82 7.85 15.83 2.10
C TYR A 82 7.38 14.85 1.04
N THR A 83 8.10 14.82 -0.06
CA THR A 83 7.95 13.79 -1.09
C THR A 83 9.27 13.07 -1.25
N LYS A 84 9.26 11.76 -1.11
CA LYS A 84 10.41 10.91 -1.31
C LYS A 84 10.22 10.05 -2.55
N VAL A 85 11.15 10.14 -3.48
CA VAL A 85 11.19 9.29 -4.67
C VAL A 85 12.04 8.06 -4.39
N ARG A 86 11.46 6.90 -4.62
CA ARG A 86 12.11 5.60 -4.45
C ARG A 86 12.22 4.90 -5.79
N ARG A 87 13.39 4.35 -6.07
CA ARG A 87 13.71 3.67 -7.33
C ARG A 87 13.86 2.15 -7.11
N PRO A 88 13.85 1.33 -8.16
CA PRO A 88 14.06 -0.12 -8.04
C PRO A 88 15.29 -0.46 -7.19
N GLY A 89 15.11 -1.43 -6.28
CA GLY A 89 16.11 -1.81 -5.29
C GLY A 89 16.07 -1.00 -3.98
N SER A 90 15.29 0.07 -3.91
CA SER A 90 15.10 0.83 -2.67
C SER A 90 14.35 0.01 -1.64
N VAL A 91 14.92 -0.14 -0.47
CA VAL A 91 14.33 -0.84 0.69
C VAL A 91 13.95 0.19 1.75
N SER A 92 12.79 0.01 2.36
CA SER A 92 12.33 0.82 3.48
C SER A 92 11.75 -0.07 4.57
N ARG A 93 11.96 0.33 5.80
CA ARG A 93 11.33 -0.29 6.97
C ARG A 93 10.68 0.80 7.80
N ALA A 94 9.36 0.75 7.91
CA ALA A 94 8.56 1.71 8.64
C ALA A 94 8.03 1.08 9.94
N PRO A 95 8.08 1.81 11.06
CA PRO A 95 7.47 1.34 12.30
C PRO A 95 5.95 1.30 12.20
N ALA A 96 5.32 0.57 13.13
CA ALA A 96 3.87 0.64 13.31
C ALA A 96 3.42 2.08 13.59
N GLY A 97 2.30 2.47 12.99
CA GLY A 97 1.70 3.79 13.17
C GLY A 97 2.16 4.85 12.18
N ASP A 98 3.12 4.54 11.33
CA ASP A 98 3.53 5.44 10.24
C ASP A 98 2.38 5.65 9.26
N PHE A 99 2.12 6.90 8.89
CA PHE A 99 1.04 7.25 7.99
C PHE A 99 1.56 8.02 6.78
N HIS A 100 1.03 7.71 5.62
CA HIS A 100 1.50 8.30 4.37
C HIS A 100 0.50 8.10 3.23
N MET A 101 0.77 8.79 2.13
CA MET A 101 0.17 8.54 0.83
C MET A 101 1.26 8.07 -0.12
N GLU A 102 0.95 7.10 -0.93
CA GLU A 102 1.87 6.57 -1.94
C GLU A 102 1.31 6.79 -3.33
N LYS A 103 2.21 6.98 -4.29
CA LYS A 103 1.88 7.25 -5.68
C LYS A 103 2.85 6.53 -6.61
N GLY A 104 2.33 5.90 -7.66
CA GLY A 104 3.15 5.47 -8.79
C GLY A 104 3.69 6.66 -9.57
N GLY A 105 4.93 6.58 -10.02
CA GLY A 105 5.52 7.58 -10.92
C GLY A 105 4.90 7.55 -12.32
N PRO A 106 5.53 8.21 -13.31
CA PRO A 106 4.96 8.36 -14.67
C PRO A 106 4.66 7.04 -15.39
N ASN A 107 5.36 5.96 -15.03
CA ASN A 107 5.17 4.61 -15.59
C ASN A 107 4.55 3.63 -14.58
N GLY A 108 4.05 4.13 -13.46
CA GLY A 108 3.59 3.30 -12.36
C GLY A 108 4.74 2.75 -11.52
N SER A 109 4.41 1.84 -10.62
CA SER A 109 5.40 1.16 -9.77
C SER A 109 4.88 -0.20 -9.31
N LEU A 110 5.81 -1.08 -8.97
CA LEU A 110 5.56 -2.39 -8.37
C LEU A 110 6.41 -2.53 -7.12
N LEU A 111 5.77 -2.82 -6.00
CA LEU A 111 6.41 -3.02 -4.70
C LEU A 111 6.07 -4.37 -4.09
N PHE A 112 7.03 -4.92 -3.37
CA PHE A 112 6.82 -5.99 -2.41
C PHE A 112 6.72 -5.40 -1.00
N PHE A 113 5.78 -5.93 -0.22
CA PHE A 113 5.59 -5.60 1.20
C PHE A 113 5.61 -6.87 2.05
N SER A 114 6.24 -6.74 3.21
CA SER A 114 6.13 -7.71 4.29
C SER A 114 5.74 -6.97 5.57
N MET A 115 4.54 -7.24 6.07
CA MET A 115 3.92 -6.46 7.15
C MET A 115 3.52 -7.36 8.31
N GLU A 116 3.75 -6.91 9.53
CA GLU A 116 3.20 -7.54 10.71
C GLU A 116 1.72 -7.17 10.87
N CYS A 117 0.90 -8.17 11.16
CA CYS A 117 -0.52 -8.03 11.44
C CYS A 117 -0.87 -8.84 12.69
N LYS A 118 -0.37 -8.39 13.84
CA LYS A 118 -0.53 -9.08 15.13
C LYS A 118 -1.89 -8.80 15.77
N ASP A 119 -2.45 -7.62 15.48
CA ASP A 119 -3.74 -7.19 16.00
C ASP A 119 -4.85 -7.47 14.99
N LYS A 120 -6.05 -7.07 15.34
CA LYS A 120 -7.24 -7.30 14.52
C LYS A 120 -7.21 -6.56 13.18
N TYR A 121 -6.59 -5.38 13.15
CA TYR A 121 -6.59 -4.47 12.01
C TYR A 121 -5.19 -4.32 11.39
N ALA A 122 -5.14 -4.30 10.06
CA ALA A 122 -3.93 -4.11 9.27
C ALA A 122 -3.65 -2.64 8.96
N PHE A 123 -4.70 -1.92 8.54
CA PHE A 123 -4.63 -0.54 8.10
C PHE A 123 -5.77 0.30 8.66
N GLU A 124 -5.49 1.58 8.81
CA GLU A 124 -6.50 2.62 8.93
C GLU A 124 -6.47 3.51 7.68
N ILE A 125 -7.64 3.79 7.13
CA ILE A 125 -7.81 4.75 6.03
C ILE A 125 -8.13 6.09 6.66
N LEU A 126 -7.45 7.13 6.20
CA LEU A 126 -7.50 8.47 6.79
C LEU A 126 -8.11 9.47 5.82
N ASP A 127 -8.77 10.48 6.37
CA ASP A 127 -9.12 11.69 5.63
C ASP A 127 -7.92 12.65 5.55
N ALA A 128 -8.09 13.76 4.83
CA ALA A 128 -7.02 14.75 4.64
C ALA A 128 -6.55 15.42 5.94
N SER A 129 -7.34 15.38 7.02
CA SER A 129 -7.00 15.91 8.34
C SER A 129 -6.32 14.87 9.25
N GLY A 130 -6.19 13.62 8.78
CA GLY A 130 -5.65 12.51 9.54
C GLY A 130 -6.68 11.77 10.39
N GLY A 131 -7.96 12.08 10.25
CA GLY A 131 -9.05 11.37 10.91
C GLY A 131 -9.29 10.00 10.31
N VAL A 132 -9.54 8.99 11.15
CA VAL A 132 -9.82 7.62 10.69
C VAL A 132 -11.22 7.53 10.15
N ILE A 133 -11.38 7.16 8.88
CA ILE A 133 -12.67 6.97 8.22
C ILE A 133 -13.03 5.50 8.00
N ALA A 134 -12.04 4.62 8.01
CA ALA A 134 -12.23 3.17 7.91
C ALA A 134 -11.03 2.43 8.50
N ALA A 135 -11.26 1.18 8.91
CA ALA A 135 -10.19 0.28 9.34
C ALA A 135 -10.36 -1.07 8.64
N LEU A 136 -9.29 -1.58 8.06
CA LEU A 136 -9.27 -2.87 7.36
C LEU A 136 -8.77 -3.96 8.30
N LYS A 137 -9.60 -4.99 8.50
CA LYS A 137 -9.21 -6.15 9.32
C LYS A 137 -8.15 -6.98 8.60
N CYS A 138 -7.24 -7.57 9.37
CA CYS A 138 -6.25 -8.51 8.85
C CYS A 138 -6.88 -9.67 8.07
N SER A 139 -7.97 -10.24 8.59
CA SER A 139 -8.70 -11.33 7.94
C SER A 139 -9.28 -10.93 6.59
N ASP A 140 -9.86 -9.74 6.51
CA ASP A 140 -10.44 -9.23 5.26
C ASP A 140 -9.36 -8.88 4.24
N PHE A 141 -8.25 -8.32 4.71
CA PHE A 141 -7.10 -8.04 3.86
C PHE A 141 -6.53 -9.31 3.21
N VAL A 142 -6.29 -10.35 4.02
CA VAL A 142 -5.78 -11.65 3.54
C VAL A 142 -6.77 -12.34 2.60
N ALA A 143 -8.07 -12.25 2.90
CA ALA A 143 -9.12 -12.85 2.07
C ALA A 143 -9.43 -12.02 0.81
N GLY A 144 -8.94 -10.79 0.72
CA GLY A 144 -9.26 -9.89 -0.40
C GLY A 144 -10.72 -9.40 -0.39
N THR A 145 -11.36 -9.37 0.76
CA THR A 145 -12.76 -8.93 0.94
C THR A 145 -12.83 -7.48 1.45
N TYR A 146 -12.34 -6.55 0.65
CA TYR A 146 -12.30 -5.11 0.98
C TYR A 146 -12.61 -4.25 -0.24
#